data_b8cb7677d567d25ee16503c7c3506176
#
_entry.id   b8cb7677d567d25ee16503c7c3506176
#
_cell.length_a   1.000
_cell.length_b   1.000
_cell.length_c   1.000
_cell.angle_alpha   90.00
_cell.angle_beta   90.00
_cell.angle_gamma   90.00
#
_symmetry.space_group_name_H-M   'P 1'
#
loop_
_entity.id
_entity.type
_entity.pdbx_description
1 polymer ?
#
loop_
_entity_poly.entity_id
_entity_poly.type
_entity_poly.pdbx_seq_one_letter_code
_entity_poly.pdbx_strand_id
1 'polypeptide(L)'
;MTRTAHLAVYDTLADFEVGHLIAELRTGRFTGAPWDVVTVAESLDPVTTMGGVRILPDIVLDKLDPAASNLLILPGADLWDAGGGKAFAEAAGRFLDAGVPVAAICGATSGLARAGLLDRRHHTSADPEYLKATGYAGGGHYVDERAVVDGDLITAGPQSPVQFACATLGRLGLASERVQRAYEGLFHRADPTAFGELMRSAGAG
;
A
#
# COMPACT_ATOMS: atom_id res chain seq x y z
N MET A 1 -18.35 10.31 9.55
CA MET A 1 -18.26 9.71 8.20
C MET A 1 -17.28 8.54 8.30
N THR A 2 -17.61 7.40 7.72
CA THR A 2 -16.70 6.24 7.65
C THR A 2 -15.50 6.60 6.79
N ARG A 3 -14.30 6.22 7.21
CA ARG A 3 -13.09 6.44 6.43
C ARG A 3 -12.97 5.35 5.35
N THR A 4 -12.51 5.71 4.18
CA THR A 4 -12.43 4.81 3.03
C THR A 4 -10.99 4.69 2.53
N ALA A 5 -10.52 3.47 2.39
CA ALA A 5 -9.31 3.13 1.66
C ALA A 5 -9.69 2.53 0.29
N HIS A 6 -9.12 3.03 -0.78
CA HIS A 6 -9.29 2.47 -2.11
C HIS A 6 -8.12 1.54 -2.43
N LEU A 7 -8.43 0.29 -2.75
CA LEU A 7 -7.48 -0.73 -3.18
C LEU A 7 -7.56 -0.90 -4.69
N ALA A 8 -6.50 -0.54 -5.41
CA ALA A 8 -6.40 -0.86 -6.83
C ALA A 8 -6.32 -2.38 -7.02
N VAL A 9 -7.16 -2.89 -7.92
CA VAL A 9 -7.19 -4.31 -8.28
C VAL A 9 -7.09 -4.48 -9.78
N TYR A 10 -6.29 -5.43 -10.20
CA TYR A 10 -6.01 -5.75 -11.60
C TYR A 10 -5.56 -7.22 -11.70
N ASP A 11 -5.53 -7.77 -12.92
CA ASP A 11 -5.03 -9.12 -13.12
C ASP A 11 -3.59 -9.27 -12.62
N THR A 12 -3.28 -10.43 -12.08
CA THR A 12 -2.00 -10.78 -11.47
C THR A 12 -1.61 -9.98 -10.23
N LEU A 13 -2.57 -9.27 -9.58
CA LEU A 13 -2.34 -8.65 -8.27
C LEU A 13 -1.72 -9.66 -7.30
N ALA A 14 -0.65 -9.28 -6.62
CA ALA A 14 0.04 -10.13 -5.66
C ALA A 14 -0.71 -10.16 -4.31
N ASP A 15 -1.44 -11.25 -4.07
CA ASP A 15 -2.37 -11.41 -2.93
C ASP A 15 -1.71 -11.17 -1.57
N PHE A 16 -0.46 -11.61 -1.41
CA PHE A 16 0.26 -11.58 -0.14
C PHE A 16 0.73 -10.17 0.26
N GLU A 17 0.76 -9.22 -0.67
CA GLU A 17 1.36 -7.90 -0.40
C GLU A 17 0.47 -6.99 0.43
N VAL A 18 -0.84 -7.05 0.23
CA VAL A 18 -1.80 -6.11 0.84
C VAL A 18 -2.61 -6.76 1.96
N GLY A 19 -2.55 -8.07 2.13
CA GLY A 19 -3.40 -8.82 3.06
C GLY A 19 -3.35 -8.29 4.49
N HIS A 20 -2.17 -8.00 5.02
CA HIS A 20 -2.00 -7.42 6.35
C HIS A 20 -2.69 -6.05 6.46
N LEU A 21 -2.44 -5.16 5.51
CA LEU A 21 -2.96 -3.79 5.54
C LEU A 21 -4.49 -3.77 5.45
N ILE A 22 -5.07 -4.45 4.46
CA ILE A 22 -6.53 -4.41 4.25
C ILE A 22 -7.28 -5.11 5.38
N ALA A 23 -6.72 -6.18 5.95
CA ALA A 23 -7.33 -6.86 7.10
C ALA A 23 -7.40 -5.95 8.33
N GLU A 24 -6.31 -5.22 8.65
CA GLU A 24 -6.29 -4.30 9.78
C GLU A 24 -7.17 -3.06 9.55
N LEU A 25 -7.18 -2.50 8.34
CA LEU A 25 -8.09 -1.41 7.99
C LEU A 25 -9.54 -1.85 8.14
N ARG A 26 -9.93 -2.98 7.56
CA ARG A 26 -11.33 -3.44 7.56
C ARG A 26 -11.83 -3.84 8.93
N THR A 27 -11.01 -4.51 9.72
CA THR A 27 -11.43 -5.02 11.05
C THR A 27 -11.25 -4.01 12.17
N GLY A 28 -10.31 -3.09 12.04
CA GLY A 28 -9.90 -2.20 13.12
C GLY A 28 -9.34 -2.94 14.35
N ARG A 29 -8.95 -4.21 14.18
CA ARG A 29 -8.64 -5.14 15.28
C ARG A 29 -7.58 -4.60 16.24
N PHE A 30 -6.53 -4.00 15.70
CA PHE A 30 -5.43 -3.43 16.50
C PHE A 30 -5.36 -1.90 16.43
N THR A 31 -6.24 -1.29 15.64
CA THR A 31 -6.31 0.16 15.46
C THR A 31 -7.53 0.78 16.13
N GLY A 32 -8.52 -0.03 16.53
CA GLY A 32 -9.76 0.43 17.14
C GLY A 32 -10.71 1.20 16.20
N ALA A 33 -10.33 1.38 14.93
CA ALA A 33 -11.05 2.22 13.98
C ALA A 33 -11.21 1.52 12.63
N PRO A 34 -12.28 0.74 12.42
CA PRO A 34 -12.52 0.08 11.13
C PRO A 34 -12.81 1.09 10.02
N TRP A 35 -12.28 0.78 8.83
CA TRP A 35 -12.46 1.54 7.60
C TRP A 35 -13.21 0.71 6.55
N ASP A 36 -13.85 1.36 5.60
CA ASP A 36 -14.28 0.70 4.38
C ASP A 36 -13.07 0.51 3.44
N VAL A 37 -12.95 -0.69 2.90
CA VAL A 37 -11.99 -1.00 1.83
C VAL A 37 -12.81 -1.18 0.56
N VAL A 38 -12.61 -0.29 -0.40
CA VAL A 38 -13.32 -0.24 -1.69
C VAL A 38 -12.35 -0.60 -2.79
N THR A 39 -12.65 -1.61 -3.59
CA THR A 39 -11.82 -2.05 -4.70
C THR A 39 -12.06 -1.21 -5.94
N VAL A 40 -10.98 -0.84 -6.65
CA VAL A 40 -11.04 -0.02 -7.85
C VAL A 40 -10.24 -0.65 -8.99
N ALA A 41 -10.84 -0.75 -10.18
CA ALA A 41 -10.21 -1.27 -11.40
C ALA A 41 -10.52 -0.39 -12.61
N GLU A 42 -9.90 -0.66 -13.76
CA GLU A 42 -10.20 0.06 -15.01
C GLU A 42 -11.59 -0.25 -15.54
N SER A 43 -12.13 -1.45 -15.27
CA SER A 43 -13.51 -1.85 -15.60
C SER A 43 -14.15 -2.56 -14.40
N LEU A 44 -15.46 -2.84 -14.49
CA LEU A 44 -16.16 -3.67 -13.49
C LEU A 44 -16.09 -5.18 -13.80
N ASP A 45 -15.32 -5.59 -14.79
CA ASP A 45 -15.08 -7.00 -15.04
C ASP A 45 -14.25 -7.61 -13.92
N PRO A 46 -14.51 -8.88 -13.54
CA PRO A 46 -13.72 -9.54 -12.53
C PRO A 46 -12.25 -9.63 -12.94
N VAL A 47 -11.35 -9.26 -12.04
CA VAL A 47 -9.91 -9.48 -12.16
C VAL A 47 -9.51 -10.78 -11.47
N THR A 48 -8.40 -11.39 -11.91
CA THR A 48 -7.86 -12.61 -11.30
C THR A 48 -6.48 -12.32 -10.72
N THR A 49 -6.33 -12.55 -9.42
CA THR A 49 -5.06 -12.31 -8.72
C THR A 49 -4.00 -13.34 -9.11
N MET A 50 -2.74 -13.10 -8.68
CA MET A 50 -1.63 -14.03 -8.86
C MET A 50 -1.93 -15.41 -8.22
N GLY A 51 -2.61 -15.44 -7.09
CA GLY A 51 -3.06 -16.67 -6.42
C GLY A 51 -4.32 -17.31 -7.02
N GLY A 52 -4.88 -16.74 -8.10
CA GLY A 52 -6.08 -17.28 -8.77
C GLY A 52 -7.41 -16.86 -8.11
N VAL A 53 -7.40 -15.93 -7.15
CA VAL A 53 -8.63 -15.40 -6.54
C VAL A 53 -9.28 -14.42 -7.51
N ARG A 54 -10.59 -14.55 -7.69
CA ARG A 54 -11.36 -13.61 -8.51
C ARG A 54 -11.95 -12.51 -7.64
N ILE A 55 -11.70 -11.27 -8.02
CA ILE A 55 -12.21 -10.06 -7.36
C ILE A 55 -13.14 -9.34 -8.32
N LEU A 56 -14.36 -9.07 -7.88
CA LEU A 56 -15.28 -8.17 -8.59
C LEU A 56 -15.04 -6.75 -8.06
N PRO A 57 -14.58 -5.81 -8.89
CA PRO A 57 -14.32 -4.44 -8.43
C PRO A 57 -15.59 -3.72 -7.99
N ASP A 58 -15.49 -2.87 -6.95
CA ASP A 58 -16.61 -2.07 -6.47
C ASP A 58 -16.86 -0.84 -7.36
N ILE A 59 -15.78 -0.19 -7.84
CA ILE A 59 -15.86 1.00 -8.68
C ILE A 59 -14.84 0.96 -9.82
N VAL A 60 -15.10 1.73 -10.87
CA VAL A 60 -14.15 1.99 -11.96
C VAL A 60 -13.22 3.16 -11.59
N LEU A 61 -12.01 3.14 -12.15
CA LEU A 61 -10.96 4.14 -11.90
C LEU A 61 -11.40 5.57 -12.22
N ASP A 62 -12.26 5.76 -13.22
CA ASP A 62 -12.83 7.08 -13.58
C ASP A 62 -13.73 7.67 -12.49
N LYS A 63 -14.19 6.87 -11.54
CA LYS A 63 -14.99 7.31 -10.39
C LYS A 63 -14.16 7.51 -9.13
N LEU A 64 -12.86 7.22 -9.20
CA LEU A 64 -11.95 7.39 -8.06
C LEU A 64 -11.66 8.88 -7.84
N ASP A 65 -12.15 9.39 -6.70
CA ASP A 65 -12.01 10.79 -6.29
C ASP A 65 -11.18 10.88 -5.01
N PRO A 66 -10.04 11.63 -5.01
CA PRO A 66 -9.28 11.87 -3.78
C PRO A 66 -10.13 12.50 -2.66
N ALA A 67 -11.12 13.34 -2.97
CA ALA A 67 -11.97 13.97 -1.96
C ALA A 67 -12.87 12.97 -1.21
N ALA A 68 -13.14 11.80 -1.80
CA ALA A 68 -13.92 10.71 -1.20
C ALA A 68 -13.03 9.59 -0.61
N SER A 69 -11.72 9.81 -0.52
CA SER A 69 -10.75 8.79 -0.11
C SER A 69 -9.86 9.28 1.04
N ASN A 70 -9.40 8.35 1.86
CA ASN A 70 -8.41 8.60 2.90
C ASN A 70 -7.09 7.87 2.64
N LEU A 71 -7.05 6.95 1.66
CA LEU A 71 -5.87 6.19 1.27
C LEU A 71 -6.09 5.57 -0.11
N LEU A 72 -5.06 5.62 -0.97
CA LEU A 72 -4.96 4.79 -2.18
C LEU A 72 -3.88 3.72 -1.97
N ILE A 73 -4.21 2.46 -2.23
CA ILE A 73 -3.30 1.31 -2.11
C ILE A 73 -3.04 0.75 -3.50
N LEU A 74 -1.76 0.63 -3.87
CA LEU A 74 -1.30 0.09 -5.14
C LEU A 74 -0.42 -1.15 -4.91
N PRO A 75 -0.96 -2.36 -5.05
CA PRO A 75 -0.18 -3.60 -4.97
C PRO A 75 0.68 -3.85 -6.22
N GLY A 76 1.62 -4.76 -6.11
CA GLY A 76 2.37 -5.30 -7.24
C GLY A 76 1.52 -6.19 -8.13
N ALA A 77 1.90 -6.29 -9.38
CA ALA A 77 1.32 -7.19 -10.39
C ALA A 77 2.23 -7.23 -11.62
N ASP A 78 2.09 -8.23 -12.47
CA ASP A 78 2.86 -8.35 -13.73
C ASP A 78 2.62 -7.17 -14.68
N LEU A 79 1.47 -6.55 -14.60
CA LEU A 79 1.14 -5.38 -15.41
C LEU A 79 2.17 -4.25 -15.26
N TRP A 80 2.74 -4.06 -14.05
CA TRP A 80 3.73 -3.03 -13.80
C TRP A 80 5.06 -3.33 -14.50
N ASP A 81 5.48 -4.61 -14.49
CA ASP A 81 6.70 -5.07 -15.16
C ASP A 81 6.58 -4.96 -16.67
N ALA A 82 5.38 -5.17 -17.20
CA ALA A 82 5.06 -4.95 -18.61
C ALA A 82 4.99 -3.47 -19.03
N GLY A 83 5.23 -2.52 -18.10
CA GLY A 83 5.13 -1.08 -18.36
C GLY A 83 3.70 -0.52 -18.38
N GLY A 84 2.73 -1.29 -17.91
CA GLY A 84 1.34 -0.89 -17.75
C GLY A 84 1.07 -0.07 -16.48
N GLY A 85 -0.21 0.07 -16.12
CA GLY A 85 -0.64 0.74 -14.88
C GLY A 85 -0.56 2.27 -14.89
N LYS A 86 -0.35 2.89 -16.07
CA LYS A 86 -0.21 4.35 -16.21
C LYS A 86 -1.37 5.10 -15.58
N ALA A 87 -2.61 4.66 -15.81
CA ALA A 87 -3.80 5.33 -15.28
C ALA A 87 -3.85 5.30 -13.74
N PHE A 88 -3.39 4.23 -13.12
CA PHE A 88 -3.26 4.13 -11.66
C PHE A 88 -2.14 5.02 -11.12
N ALA A 89 -1.01 5.13 -11.83
CA ALA A 89 0.07 6.03 -11.45
C ALA A 89 -0.36 7.51 -11.56
N GLU A 90 -1.13 7.87 -12.59
CA GLU A 90 -1.73 9.21 -12.72
C GLU A 90 -2.74 9.48 -11.60
N ALA A 91 -3.54 8.48 -11.20
CA ALA A 91 -4.42 8.60 -10.04
C ALA A 91 -3.62 8.82 -8.75
N ALA A 92 -2.51 8.09 -8.54
CA ALA A 92 -1.62 8.30 -7.42
C ALA A 92 -1.08 9.74 -7.38
N GLY A 93 -0.70 10.30 -8.51
CA GLY A 93 -0.29 11.71 -8.61
C GLY A 93 -1.39 12.66 -8.11
N ARG A 94 -2.63 12.50 -8.58
CA ARG A 94 -3.78 13.30 -8.12
C ARG A 94 -4.03 13.18 -6.61
N PHE A 95 -3.84 11.98 -6.04
CA PHE A 95 -4.00 11.75 -4.61
C PHE A 95 -2.93 12.48 -3.79
N LEU A 96 -1.66 12.36 -4.19
CA LEU A 96 -0.55 13.06 -3.56
C LEU A 96 -0.71 14.59 -3.64
N ASP A 97 -1.15 15.11 -4.78
CA ASP A 97 -1.41 16.53 -4.98
C ASP A 97 -2.56 17.05 -4.10
N ALA A 98 -3.53 16.18 -3.80
CA ALA A 98 -4.64 16.46 -2.90
C ALA A 98 -4.30 16.25 -1.40
N GLY A 99 -3.08 15.82 -1.07
CA GLY A 99 -2.67 15.52 0.29
C GLY A 99 -3.30 14.23 0.84
N VAL A 100 -3.72 13.32 -0.04
CA VAL A 100 -4.26 12.01 0.35
C VAL A 100 -3.16 10.95 0.22
N PRO A 101 -2.90 10.17 1.28
CA PRO A 101 -1.84 9.17 1.27
C PRO A 101 -1.97 8.14 0.16
N VAL A 102 -0.82 7.78 -0.42
CA VAL A 102 -0.65 6.71 -1.41
C VAL A 102 0.34 5.69 -0.85
N ALA A 103 -0.07 4.44 -0.79
CA ALA A 103 0.76 3.32 -0.37
C ALA A 103 0.98 2.38 -1.55
N ALA A 104 2.24 2.24 -2.00
CA ALA A 104 2.63 1.43 -3.15
C ALA A 104 3.68 0.38 -2.75
N ILE A 105 3.49 -0.84 -3.21
CA ILE A 105 4.41 -1.94 -2.90
C ILE A 105 4.85 -2.67 -4.17
N CYS A 106 6.09 -3.19 -4.17
CA CYS A 106 6.61 -4.04 -5.24
C CYS A 106 6.57 -3.37 -6.63
N GLY A 107 5.97 -4.03 -7.60
CA GLY A 107 5.84 -3.56 -8.98
C GLY A 107 5.21 -2.18 -9.12
N ALA A 108 4.26 -1.81 -8.26
CA ALA A 108 3.62 -0.50 -8.30
C ALA A 108 4.62 0.65 -8.13
N THR A 109 5.69 0.46 -7.38
CA THR A 109 6.76 1.47 -7.23
C THR A 109 7.41 1.82 -8.56
N SER A 110 7.57 0.85 -9.48
CA SER A 110 8.09 1.10 -10.82
C SER A 110 7.14 1.96 -11.67
N GLY A 111 5.83 1.78 -11.49
CA GLY A 111 4.82 2.64 -12.11
C GLY A 111 4.92 4.09 -11.61
N LEU A 112 5.07 4.28 -10.29
CA LEU A 112 5.28 5.60 -9.71
C LEU A 112 6.60 6.24 -10.18
N ALA A 113 7.67 5.44 -10.32
CA ALA A 113 8.96 5.89 -10.84
C ALA A 113 8.81 6.40 -12.28
N ARG A 114 8.17 5.63 -13.16
CA ARG A 114 7.90 6.06 -14.57
C ARG A 114 7.06 7.33 -14.66
N ALA A 115 6.18 7.57 -13.68
CA ALA A 115 5.37 8.78 -13.60
C ALA A 115 6.11 9.98 -12.96
N GLY A 116 7.40 9.83 -12.58
CA GLY A 116 8.20 10.88 -11.95
C GLY A 116 7.81 11.18 -10.49
N LEU A 117 6.92 10.37 -9.89
CA LEU A 117 6.43 10.61 -8.54
C LEU A 117 7.47 10.30 -7.45
N LEU A 118 8.53 9.56 -7.80
CA LEU A 118 9.65 9.21 -6.91
C LEU A 118 10.87 10.12 -7.08
N ASP A 119 10.90 11.01 -8.07
CA ASP A 119 12.09 11.77 -8.44
C ASP A 119 12.64 12.68 -7.33
N ARG A 120 11.76 13.12 -6.42
CA ARG A 120 12.09 14.06 -5.33
C ARG A 120 11.64 13.59 -3.95
N ARG A 121 11.28 12.30 -3.80
CA ARG A 121 10.78 11.72 -2.55
C ARG A 121 11.66 10.56 -2.12
N HIS A 122 11.89 10.43 -0.84
CA HIS A 122 12.49 9.20 -0.31
C HIS A 122 11.55 8.04 -0.56
N HIS A 123 12.11 6.93 -1.02
CA HIS A 123 11.34 5.75 -1.39
C HIS A 123 12.19 4.49 -1.33
N THR A 124 11.53 3.35 -1.34
CA THR A 124 12.14 2.03 -1.49
C THR A 124 11.36 1.19 -2.50
N SER A 125 11.88 0.03 -2.83
CA SER A 125 11.28 -0.93 -3.76
C SER A 125 11.85 -2.34 -3.52
N ALA A 126 11.68 -3.23 -4.48
CA ALA A 126 12.31 -4.55 -4.52
C ALA A 126 13.84 -4.46 -4.51
N ASP A 127 14.39 -3.56 -5.32
CA ASP A 127 15.82 -3.36 -5.57
C ASP A 127 16.05 -2.00 -6.26
N PRO A 128 17.15 -1.27 -5.98
CA PRO A 128 17.44 0.00 -6.64
C PRO A 128 17.62 -0.12 -8.15
N GLU A 129 18.22 -1.21 -8.66
CA GLU A 129 18.39 -1.43 -10.10
C GLU A 129 17.06 -1.68 -10.81
N TYR A 130 16.11 -2.30 -10.13
CA TYR A 130 14.74 -2.45 -10.64
C TYR A 130 14.10 -1.09 -10.96
N LEU A 131 14.24 -0.10 -10.08
CA LEU A 131 13.74 1.25 -10.35
C LEU A 131 14.58 1.99 -11.39
N LYS A 132 15.91 1.85 -11.39
CA LYS A 132 16.79 2.48 -12.39
C LYS A 132 16.44 2.04 -13.82
N ALA A 133 16.01 0.80 -14.01
CA ALA A 133 15.57 0.29 -15.31
C ALA A 133 14.36 1.05 -15.88
N THR A 134 13.61 1.81 -15.07
CA THR A 134 12.51 2.67 -15.53
C THR A 134 12.99 4.00 -16.17
N GLY A 135 14.26 4.37 -15.95
CA GLY A 135 14.82 5.64 -16.39
C GLY A 135 14.44 6.84 -15.51
N TYR A 136 13.85 6.63 -14.32
CA TYR A 136 13.47 7.72 -13.41
C TYR A 136 14.68 8.49 -12.87
N ALA A 137 14.46 9.72 -12.40
CA ALA A 137 15.52 10.59 -11.91
C ALA A 137 15.76 10.51 -10.38
N GLY A 138 14.96 9.72 -9.66
CA GLY A 138 14.92 9.67 -8.19
C GLY A 138 15.97 8.78 -7.52
N GLY A 139 16.95 8.23 -8.23
CA GLY A 139 17.91 7.28 -7.66
C GLY A 139 18.69 7.78 -6.44
N GLY A 140 18.89 9.10 -6.33
CA GLY A 140 19.52 9.72 -5.16
C GLY A 140 18.63 9.78 -3.90
N HIS A 141 17.36 9.47 -4.03
CA HIS A 141 16.37 9.42 -2.94
C HIS A 141 15.98 8.00 -2.54
N TYR A 142 16.57 6.99 -3.19
CA TYR A 142 16.35 5.59 -2.79
C TYR A 142 16.91 5.33 -1.40
N VAL A 143 16.13 4.67 -0.56
CA VAL A 143 16.51 4.26 0.80
C VAL A 143 16.38 2.75 0.89
N ASP A 144 17.45 2.07 1.27
CA ASP A 144 17.49 0.60 1.44
C ASP A 144 16.86 0.21 2.78
N GLU A 145 15.55 0.35 2.86
CA GLU A 145 14.73 0.02 4.01
C GLU A 145 13.52 -0.82 3.56
N ARG A 146 12.94 -1.57 4.48
CA ARG A 146 11.79 -2.44 4.18
C ARG A 146 10.55 -1.68 3.73
N ALA A 147 10.32 -0.51 4.34
CA ALA A 147 9.27 0.43 3.97
C ALA A 147 9.73 1.84 4.26
N VAL A 148 9.41 2.79 3.41
CA VAL A 148 9.77 4.21 3.51
C VAL A 148 8.51 5.05 3.45
N VAL A 149 8.44 6.05 4.33
CA VAL A 149 7.38 7.08 4.36
C VAL A 149 8.02 8.43 4.08
N ASP A 150 7.54 9.11 3.04
CA ASP A 150 7.91 10.50 2.74
C ASP A 150 6.63 11.33 2.50
N GLY A 151 6.24 12.10 3.50
CA GLY A 151 4.98 12.83 3.49
C GLY A 151 3.78 11.89 3.36
N ASP A 152 3.04 12.01 2.27
CA ASP A 152 1.87 11.20 1.93
C ASP A 152 2.20 9.97 1.08
N LEU A 153 3.46 9.74 0.74
CA LEU A 153 3.88 8.57 -0.01
C LEU A 153 4.45 7.50 0.93
N ILE A 154 3.95 6.29 0.80
CA ILE A 154 4.47 5.10 1.46
C ILE A 154 4.91 4.11 0.38
N THR A 155 6.14 3.60 0.46
CA THR A 155 6.66 2.59 -0.48
C THR A 155 7.27 1.42 0.26
N ALA A 156 7.22 0.22 -0.33
CA ALA A 156 7.84 -0.99 0.21
C ALA A 156 8.27 -1.96 -0.89
N GLY A 157 9.21 -2.84 -0.56
CA GLY A 157 9.57 -3.98 -1.41
C GLY A 157 8.62 -5.17 -1.21
N PRO A 158 8.57 -6.13 -2.18
CA PRO A 158 7.66 -7.28 -2.14
C PRO A 158 7.85 -8.20 -0.92
N GLN A 159 9.06 -8.20 -0.37
CA GLN A 159 9.43 -8.98 0.82
C GLN A 159 8.94 -8.37 2.14
N SER A 160 8.22 -7.25 2.10
CA SER A 160 7.93 -6.42 3.27
C SER A 160 6.45 -6.10 3.48
N PRO A 161 5.50 -7.04 3.26
CA PRO A 161 4.07 -6.76 3.42
C PRO A 161 3.68 -6.35 4.85
N VAL A 162 4.38 -6.86 5.86
CA VAL A 162 4.17 -6.50 7.27
C VAL A 162 4.62 -5.06 7.55
N GLN A 163 5.83 -4.68 7.10
CA GLN A 163 6.34 -3.33 7.25
C GLN A 163 5.55 -2.31 6.44
N PHE A 164 5.09 -2.69 5.25
CA PHE A 164 4.18 -1.90 4.44
C PHE A 164 2.89 -1.56 5.20
N ALA A 165 2.26 -2.57 5.83
CA ALA A 165 1.09 -2.37 6.66
C ALA A 165 1.40 -1.46 7.87
N CYS A 166 2.47 -1.73 8.60
CA CYS A 166 2.89 -0.94 9.76
C CYS A 166 3.16 0.52 9.41
N ALA A 167 3.94 0.78 8.36
CA ALA A 167 4.27 2.12 7.90
C ALA A 167 3.01 2.89 7.46
N THR A 168 2.11 2.24 6.73
CA THR A 168 0.85 2.84 6.27
C THR A 168 -0.06 3.17 7.46
N LEU A 169 -0.29 2.22 8.37
CA LEU A 169 -1.11 2.44 9.57
C LEU A 169 -0.51 3.52 10.48
N GLY A 170 0.81 3.57 10.60
CA GLY A 170 1.53 4.63 11.32
C GLY A 170 1.31 5.99 10.69
N ARG A 171 1.46 6.12 9.35
CA ARG A 171 1.22 7.37 8.62
C ARG A 171 -0.22 7.86 8.76
N LEU A 172 -1.18 6.95 8.83
CA LEU A 172 -2.58 7.26 9.05
C LEU A 172 -2.93 7.59 10.51
N GLY A 173 -1.97 7.51 11.43
CA GLY A 173 -2.21 7.71 12.87
C GLY A 173 -3.04 6.61 13.53
N LEU A 174 -3.14 5.43 12.89
CA LEU A 174 -3.95 4.30 13.36
C LEU A 174 -3.15 3.33 14.23
N ALA A 175 -1.84 3.30 14.11
CA ALA A 175 -0.96 2.45 14.90
C ALA A 175 0.20 3.26 15.49
N SER A 176 0.31 3.30 16.82
CA SER A 176 1.48 3.86 17.48
C SER A 176 2.73 3.02 17.15
N GLU A 177 3.92 3.58 17.32
CA GLU A 177 5.17 2.82 17.14
C GLU A 177 5.22 1.54 17.97
N ARG A 178 4.61 1.56 19.16
CA ARG A 178 4.51 0.38 20.01
C ARG A 178 3.70 -0.73 19.36
N VAL A 179 2.55 -0.38 18.78
CA VAL A 179 1.68 -1.33 18.04
C VAL A 179 2.40 -1.85 16.82
N GLN A 180 3.08 -0.98 16.05
CA GLN A 180 3.85 -1.38 14.87
C GLN A 180 4.96 -2.37 15.24
N ARG A 181 5.77 -2.08 16.28
CA ARG A 181 6.81 -3.00 16.77
C ARG A 181 6.26 -4.35 17.21
N ALA A 182 5.12 -4.36 17.89
CA ALA A 182 4.47 -5.60 18.32
C ALA A 182 3.92 -6.38 17.12
N TYR A 183 3.34 -5.68 16.14
CA TYR A 183 2.85 -6.28 14.89
C TYR A 183 3.97 -6.96 14.11
N GLU A 184 5.08 -6.25 13.91
CA GLU A 184 6.28 -6.84 13.29
C GLU A 184 6.88 -7.97 14.14
N GLY A 185 6.85 -7.86 15.46
CA GLY A 185 7.25 -8.91 16.37
C GLY A 185 6.53 -10.21 16.07
N LEU A 186 5.21 -10.14 16.02
CA LEU A 186 4.37 -11.31 15.78
C LEU A 186 4.48 -11.83 14.35
N PHE A 187 4.22 -10.98 13.35
CA PHE A 187 4.00 -11.41 11.97
C PHE A 187 5.28 -11.50 11.12
N HIS A 188 6.34 -10.81 11.52
CA HIS A 188 7.62 -10.86 10.79
C HIS A 188 8.70 -11.65 11.53
N ARG A 189 8.84 -11.45 12.86
CA ARG A 189 9.88 -12.12 13.67
C ARG A 189 9.42 -13.40 14.34
N ALA A 190 8.14 -13.76 14.20
CA ALA A 190 7.52 -14.91 14.85
C ALA A 190 7.71 -14.91 16.41
N ASP A 191 7.71 -13.73 17.03
CA ASP A 191 7.81 -13.56 18.46
C ASP A 191 6.44 -13.75 19.13
N PRO A 192 6.20 -14.88 19.84
CA PRO A 192 4.91 -15.14 20.47
C PRO A 192 4.58 -14.15 21.60
N THR A 193 5.58 -13.50 22.19
CA THR A 193 5.35 -12.54 23.28
C THR A 193 4.69 -11.26 22.80
N ALA A 194 4.88 -10.90 21.53
CA ALA A 194 4.27 -9.75 20.88
C ALA A 194 2.74 -9.85 20.76
N PHE A 195 2.18 -11.08 20.71
CA PHE A 195 0.73 -11.27 20.66
C PHE A 195 0.02 -10.66 21.87
N GLY A 196 0.53 -10.89 23.08
CA GLY A 196 -0.05 -10.33 24.30
C GLY A 196 -0.01 -8.79 24.32
N GLU A 197 1.00 -8.19 23.70
CA GLU A 197 1.11 -6.73 23.56
C GLU A 197 0.07 -6.16 22.59
N LEU A 198 -0.12 -6.81 21.44
CA LEU A 198 -1.15 -6.44 20.47
C LEU A 198 -2.56 -6.54 21.07
N MET A 199 -2.85 -7.61 21.81
CA MET A 199 -4.16 -7.79 22.43
C MET A 199 -4.45 -6.73 23.50
N ARG A 200 -3.45 -6.29 24.26
CA ARG A 200 -3.61 -5.17 25.22
C ARG A 200 -3.87 -3.85 24.50
N SER A 201 -3.26 -3.64 23.35
CA SER A 201 -3.49 -2.42 22.53
C SER A 201 -4.91 -2.38 21.96
N ALA A 202 -5.44 -3.53 21.56
CA ALA A 202 -6.80 -3.67 21.03
C ALA A 202 -7.90 -3.44 22.12
N GLY A 203 -7.59 -3.72 23.38
CA GLY A 203 -8.54 -3.56 24.51
C GLY A 203 -8.49 -2.19 25.21
N ALA A 204 -7.63 -1.27 24.75
CA ALA A 204 -7.43 0.05 25.34
C ALA A 204 -8.16 1.19 24.60
N GLY A 205 -9.04 0.84 23.63
CA GLY A 205 -9.83 1.76 22.81
C GLY A 205 -11.27 1.88 23.26
#